data_e2a16a6d3d4166e82b614c67cc83bda3
#
_entry.id   e2a16a6d3d4166e82b614c67cc83bda3
#
_cell.length_a   1.000
_cell.length_b   1.000
_cell.length_c   1.000
_cell.angle_alpha   90.00
_cell.angle_beta   90.00
_cell.angle_gamma   90.00
#
_symmetry.space_group_name_H-M   'P 1'
#
loop_
_entity.id
_entity.type
_entity.pdbx_description
1 polymer ?
#
loop_
_entity_poly.entity_id
_entity_poly.type
_entity_poly.pdbx_seq_one_letter_code
_entity_poly.pdbx_strand_id
1 'polypeptide(L)'
;TVKQFWRDVVWENEEYMFIDMPPGTGDVPLTVFQSIAIDGIIIVTSPQELVGMIVDKAVKMAEMMNVPILGIVENMSYFVCPDCGKKHQIFGESHIEEIAAKHNIPVVCKLPINPEIAARCDNGEAESYEGEWLNPMIDFLEKI
;
A
#
# COMPACT_ATOMS: atom_id res chain seq x y z
N THR A 1 -3.28 17.38 17.04
CA THR A 1 -3.12 15.93 17.30
C THR A 1 -2.04 15.29 16.43
N VAL A 2 -2.14 15.22 15.08
CA VAL A 2 -1.09 14.63 14.23
C VAL A 2 0.26 15.32 14.43
N LYS A 3 0.29 16.67 14.41
CA LYS A 3 1.51 17.44 14.65
C LYS A 3 2.10 17.23 16.04
N GLN A 4 1.26 17.07 17.06
CA GLN A 4 1.71 16.78 18.43
C GLN A 4 2.31 15.39 18.52
N PHE A 5 1.65 14.39 17.96
CA PHE A 5 2.16 13.03 17.90
C PHE A 5 3.53 12.96 17.21
N TRP A 6 3.68 13.66 16.10
CA TRP A 6 4.96 13.72 15.38
C TRP A 6 6.08 14.42 16.16
N ARG A 7 5.76 15.52 16.90
CA ARG A 7 6.75 16.37 17.56
C ARG A 7 7.06 15.98 18.99
N ASP A 8 6.05 15.43 19.70
CA ASP A 8 6.13 15.22 21.15
C ASP A 8 6.54 13.77 21.48
N VAL A 9 6.54 12.86 20.50
CA VAL A 9 7.05 11.50 20.65
C VAL A 9 8.53 11.46 20.29
N VAL A 10 9.31 10.78 21.13
CA VAL A 10 10.73 10.53 20.85
C VAL A 10 10.81 9.30 19.95
N TRP A 11 11.22 9.51 18.72
CA TRP A 11 11.51 8.47 17.74
C TRP A 11 12.99 8.13 17.86
N GLU A 12 13.32 6.92 18.36
CA GLU A 12 14.70 6.48 18.54
C GLU A 12 15.13 5.67 17.32
N ASN A 13 16.18 6.10 16.61
CA ASN A 13 16.91 5.33 15.59
C ASN A 13 16.07 4.48 14.60
N GLU A 14 14.85 4.90 14.32
CA GLU A 14 13.98 4.23 13.37
C GLU A 14 14.47 4.50 11.94
N GLU A 15 14.75 3.44 11.18
CA GLU A 15 15.15 3.55 9.77
C GLU A 15 13.95 3.80 8.86
N TYR A 16 12.80 3.21 9.22
CA TYR A 16 11.54 3.35 8.46
C TYR A 16 10.39 3.67 9.39
N MET A 17 9.52 4.56 8.94
CA MET A 17 8.25 4.85 9.59
C MET A 17 7.11 4.70 8.59
N PHE A 18 6.19 3.80 8.88
CA PHE A 18 4.96 3.61 8.11
C PHE A 18 3.79 4.30 8.80
N ILE A 19 3.08 5.15 8.06
CA ILE A 19 1.90 5.85 8.55
C ILE A 19 0.68 5.26 7.86
N ASP A 20 -0.09 4.46 8.60
CA ASP A 20 -1.38 3.95 8.12
C ASP A 20 -2.43 5.06 8.19
N MET A 21 -3.05 5.37 7.05
CA MET A 21 -3.98 6.47 6.92
C MET A 21 -5.41 5.97 6.68
N PRO A 22 -6.42 6.70 7.17
CA PRO A 22 -7.80 6.36 6.86
C PRO A 22 -8.05 6.43 5.34
N PRO A 23 -9.05 5.70 4.82
CA PRO A 23 -9.36 5.69 3.41
C PRO A 23 -9.81 7.06 2.90
N GLY A 24 -9.48 7.35 1.65
CA GLY A 24 -9.91 8.57 0.97
C GLY A 24 -8.90 9.71 1.01
N THR A 25 -9.33 10.86 0.52
CA THR A 25 -8.52 12.07 0.33
C THR A 25 -8.98 13.21 1.25
N GLY A 26 -9.42 12.88 2.46
CA GLY A 26 -9.96 13.84 3.43
C GLY A 26 -8.90 14.62 4.20
N ASP A 27 -9.32 15.28 5.27
CA ASP A 27 -8.48 16.20 6.05
C ASP A 27 -7.29 15.53 6.74
N VAL A 28 -7.40 14.25 7.11
CA VAL A 28 -6.32 13.54 7.82
C VAL A 28 -5.11 13.31 6.91
N PRO A 29 -5.24 12.72 5.71
CA PRO A 29 -4.14 12.62 4.74
C PRO A 29 -3.52 13.99 4.42
N LEU A 30 -4.32 15.01 4.17
CA LEU A 30 -3.84 16.37 3.91
C LEU A 30 -3.01 16.91 5.08
N THR A 31 -3.47 16.68 6.30
CA THR A 31 -2.76 17.13 7.51
C THR A 31 -1.41 16.41 7.67
N VAL A 32 -1.34 15.12 7.37
CA VAL A 32 -0.10 14.34 7.38
C VAL A 32 0.88 14.92 6.37
N PHE A 33 0.47 15.05 5.10
CA PHE A 33 1.32 15.57 4.03
C PHE A 33 1.83 17.00 4.26
N GLN A 34 1.01 17.84 4.91
CA GLN A 34 1.39 19.21 5.24
C GLN A 34 2.25 19.33 6.49
N SER A 35 2.30 18.30 7.32
CA SER A 35 2.89 18.39 8.67
C SER A 35 4.11 17.52 8.88
N ILE A 36 4.26 16.47 8.09
CA ILE A 36 5.31 15.48 8.18
C ILE A 36 6.03 15.46 6.83
N ALA A 37 7.36 15.54 6.86
CA ALA A 37 8.17 15.32 5.68
C ALA A 37 8.19 13.80 5.39
N ILE A 38 7.37 13.37 4.44
CA ILE A 38 7.31 11.97 4.01
C ILE A 38 8.08 11.79 2.71
N ASP A 39 8.78 10.67 2.59
CA ASP A 39 9.58 10.34 1.41
C ASP A 39 8.72 9.85 0.25
N GLY A 40 7.51 9.36 0.53
CA GLY A 40 6.56 8.97 -0.50
C GLY A 40 5.35 8.24 0.03
N ILE A 41 4.48 7.82 -0.89
CA ILE A 41 3.25 7.06 -0.59
C ILE A 41 3.23 5.72 -1.31
N ILE A 42 2.68 4.73 -0.63
CA ILE A 42 2.30 3.43 -1.19
C ILE A 42 0.78 3.39 -1.23
N ILE A 43 0.21 3.19 -2.41
CA ILE A 43 -1.23 3.07 -2.57
C ILE A 43 -1.63 1.62 -2.35
N VAL A 44 -2.51 1.36 -1.39
CA VAL A 44 -3.07 0.03 -1.15
C VAL A 44 -4.49 -0.03 -1.69
N THR A 45 -4.78 -1.05 -2.49
CA THR A 45 -6.07 -1.22 -3.16
C THR A 45 -6.45 -2.70 -3.29
N SER A 46 -7.58 -2.99 -3.92
CA SER A 46 -8.08 -4.34 -4.23
C SER A 46 -8.60 -4.38 -5.68
N PRO A 47 -8.67 -5.55 -6.35
CA PRO A 47 -9.06 -5.67 -7.75
C PRO A 47 -10.58 -5.49 -7.95
N GLN A 48 -11.09 -4.26 -7.85
CA GLN A 48 -12.49 -3.92 -8.09
C GLN A 48 -12.58 -2.87 -9.19
N GLU A 49 -13.72 -2.79 -9.90
CA GLU A 49 -13.91 -1.89 -11.05
C GLU A 49 -13.61 -0.40 -10.78
N LEU A 50 -13.81 0.05 -9.54
CA LEU A 50 -13.58 1.45 -9.15
C LEU A 50 -12.13 1.78 -8.80
N VAL A 51 -11.22 0.81 -8.84
CA VAL A 51 -9.80 0.99 -8.44
C VAL A 51 -9.12 2.07 -9.27
N GLY A 52 -9.32 2.10 -10.58
CA GLY A 52 -8.73 3.13 -11.43
C GLY A 52 -9.07 4.55 -10.96
N MET A 53 -10.32 4.79 -10.58
CA MET A 53 -10.75 6.10 -10.09
C MET A 53 -10.17 6.43 -8.70
N ILE A 54 -10.01 5.44 -7.83
CA ILE A 54 -9.41 5.60 -6.50
C ILE A 54 -7.94 5.95 -6.65
N VAL A 55 -7.21 5.19 -7.48
CA VAL A 55 -5.80 5.46 -7.77
C VAL A 55 -5.62 6.81 -8.44
N ASP A 56 -6.44 7.17 -9.46
CA ASP A 56 -6.38 8.48 -10.10
C ASP A 56 -6.56 9.65 -9.10
N LYS A 57 -7.42 9.49 -8.09
CA LYS A 57 -7.60 10.49 -7.03
C LYS A 57 -6.38 10.58 -6.11
N ALA A 58 -5.82 9.43 -5.72
CA ALA A 58 -4.64 9.39 -4.87
C ALA A 58 -3.42 10.00 -5.59
N VAL A 59 -3.25 9.69 -6.88
CA VAL A 59 -2.20 10.27 -7.73
C VAL A 59 -2.34 11.80 -7.80
N LYS A 60 -3.52 12.31 -8.12
CA LYS A 60 -3.75 13.76 -8.16
C LYS A 60 -3.45 14.45 -6.84
N MET A 61 -3.81 13.83 -5.72
CA MET A 61 -3.50 14.37 -4.40
C MET A 61 -2.00 14.39 -4.15
N ALA A 62 -1.29 13.30 -4.47
CA ALA A 62 0.16 13.21 -4.36
C ALA A 62 0.87 14.28 -5.18
N GLU A 63 0.44 14.47 -6.43
CA GLU A 63 0.95 15.51 -7.32
C GLU A 63 0.73 16.92 -6.74
N MET A 64 -0.47 17.22 -6.24
CA MET A 64 -0.78 18.51 -5.60
C MET A 64 0.08 18.79 -4.38
N MET A 65 0.46 17.74 -3.64
CA MET A 65 1.28 17.84 -2.43
C MET A 65 2.78 17.69 -2.73
N ASN A 66 3.15 17.46 -3.98
CA ASN A 66 4.51 17.20 -4.45
C ASN A 66 5.19 16.04 -3.69
N VAL A 67 4.44 14.95 -3.48
CA VAL A 67 4.90 13.73 -2.81
C VAL A 67 4.98 12.60 -3.84
N PRO A 68 6.09 11.88 -3.95
CA PRO A 68 6.22 10.78 -4.91
C PRO A 68 5.35 9.58 -4.52
N ILE A 69 4.89 8.84 -5.53
CA ILE A 69 4.24 7.54 -5.34
C ILE A 69 5.31 6.48 -5.54
N LEU A 70 5.60 5.73 -4.48
CA LEU A 70 6.64 4.70 -4.45
C LEU A 70 6.15 3.39 -5.08
N GLY A 71 4.86 3.11 -4.98
CA GLY A 71 4.27 1.92 -5.58
C GLY A 71 2.81 1.70 -5.24
N ILE A 72 2.28 0.60 -5.80
CA ILE A 72 0.92 0.14 -5.54
C ILE A 72 0.96 -1.29 -5.02
N VAL A 73 0.18 -1.56 -3.99
CA VAL A 73 -0.07 -2.90 -3.46
C VAL A 73 -1.53 -3.26 -3.71
N GLU A 74 -1.77 -4.23 -4.58
CA GLU A 74 -3.10 -4.76 -4.80
C GLU A 74 -3.33 -5.96 -3.88
N ASN A 75 -4.06 -5.75 -2.79
CA ASN A 75 -4.45 -6.79 -1.86
C ASN A 75 -5.62 -7.61 -2.42
N MET A 76 -5.74 -8.87 -2.04
CA MET A 76 -6.77 -9.81 -2.50
C MET A 76 -6.82 -9.96 -4.02
N SER A 77 -5.69 -9.87 -4.68
CA SER A 77 -5.55 -9.87 -6.14
C SER A 77 -6.00 -11.20 -6.76
N TYR A 78 -5.75 -12.30 -6.09
CA TYR A 78 -6.11 -13.64 -6.54
C TYR A 78 -6.22 -14.62 -5.38
N PHE A 79 -6.86 -15.74 -5.62
CA PHE A 79 -6.90 -16.90 -4.74
C PHE A 79 -6.21 -18.09 -5.41
N VAL A 80 -5.40 -18.82 -4.67
CA VAL A 80 -4.79 -20.07 -5.13
C VAL A 80 -5.59 -21.24 -4.59
N CYS A 81 -6.16 -22.05 -5.48
CA CYS A 81 -6.88 -23.25 -5.09
C CYS A 81 -5.94 -24.25 -4.39
N PRO A 82 -6.23 -24.69 -3.15
CA PRO A 82 -5.35 -25.59 -2.42
C PRO A 82 -5.25 -26.98 -3.06
N ASP A 83 -6.28 -27.41 -3.80
CA ASP A 83 -6.32 -28.75 -4.40
C ASP A 83 -5.55 -28.85 -5.71
N CYS A 84 -5.60 -27.81 -6.55
CA CYS A 84 -5.03 -27.87 -7.90
C CYS A 84 -4.00 -26.77 -8.21
N GLY A 85 -3.75 -25.84 -7.29
CA GLY A 85 -2.80 -24.73 -7.47
C GLY A 85 -3.23 -23.67 -8.50
N LYS A 86 -4.44 -23.76 -9.07
CA LYS A 86 -4.93 -22.80 -10.04
C LYS A 86 -5.24 -21.46 -9.38
N LYS A 87 -4.78 -20.36 -10.00
CA LYS A 87 -5.12 -19.00 -9.57
C LYS A 87 -6.51 -18.61 -10.07
N HIS A 88 -7.31 -18.05 -9.19
CA HIS A 88 -8.65 -17.54 -9.47
C HIS A 88 -8.73 -16.05 -9.11
N GLN A 89 -9.25 -15.26 -10.02
CA GLN A 89 -9.51 -13.82 -9.80
C GLN A 89 -10.94 -13.64 -9.29
N ILE A 90 -11.11 -13.72 -7.96
CA ILE A 90 -12.44 -13.74 -7.32
C ILE A 90 -13.16 -12.39 -7.50
N PHE A 91 -12.40 -11.29 -7.51
CA PHE A 91 -12.95 -9.92 -7.63
C PHE A 91 -12.84 -9.34 -9.04
N GLY A 92 -12.61 -10.19 -10.06
CA GLY A 92 -12.46 -9.76 -11.44
C GLY A 92 -11.00 -9.68 -11.90
N GLU A 93 -10.81 -9.29 -13.14
CA GLU A 93 -9.49 -9.13 -13.74
C GLU A 93 -8.79 -7.88 -13.21
N SER A 94 -7.52 -8.02 -12.85
CA SER A 94 -6.71 -6.91 -12.35
C SER A 94 -6.19 -6.06 -13.50
N HIS A 95 -6.44 -4.74 -13.45
CA HIS A 95 -5.89 -3.74 -14.37
C HIS A 95 -4.83 -2.86 -13.72
N ILE A 96 -4.32 -3.26 -12.56
CA ILE A 96 -3.43 -2.41 -11.75
C ILE A 96 -2.11 -2.09 -12.45
N GLU A 97 -1.58 -3.00 -13.27
CA GLU A 97 -0.34 -2.80 -14.03
C GLU A 97 -0.50 -1.74 -15.12
N GLU A 98 -1.66 -1.73 -15.80
CA GLU A 98 -1.99 -0.70 -16.79
C GLU A 98 -2.12 0.68 -16.13
N ILE A 99 -2.77 0.72 -14.95
CA ILE A 99 -2.91 1.93 -14.16
C ILE A 99 -1.56 2.44 -13.67
N ALA A 100 -0.71 1.55 -13.16
CA ALA A 100 0.64 1.90 -12.72
C ALA A 100 1.49 2.45 -13.88
N ALA A 101 1.43 1.81 -15.04
CA ALA A 101 2.12 2.27 -16.25
C ALA A 101 1.63 3.66 -16.71
N LYS A 102 0.32 3.91 -16.68
CA LYS A 102 -0.30 5.20 -17.03
C LYS A 102 0.24 6.36 -16.16
N HIS A 103 0.50 6.08 -14.89
CA HIS A 103 0.96 7.08 -13.92
C HIS A 103 2.47 7.01 -13.61
N ASN A 104 3.23 6.20 -14.36
CA ASN A 104 4.67 5.98 -14.15
C ASN A 104 5.02 5.54 -12.72
N ILE A 105 4.17 4.72 -12.10
CA ILE A 105 4.40 4.20 -10.76
C ILE A 105 5.38 3.03 -10.86
N PRO A 106 6.51 3.07 -10.14
CA PRO A 106 7.63 2.17 -10.41
C PRO A 106 7.40 0.72 -9.95
N VAL A 107 6.60 0.50 -8.92
CA VAL A 107 6.44 -0.83 -8.31
C VAL A 107 4.97 -1.21 -8.17
N VAL A 108 4.66 -2.45 -8.53
CA VAL A 108 3.35 -3.08 -8.30
C VAL A 108 3.56 -4.41 -7.60
N CYS A 109 2.88 -4.59 -6.47
CA CYS A 109 2.82 -5.85 -5.74
C CYS A 109 1.39 -6.38 -5.72
N LYS A 110 1.23 -7.70 -5.90
CA LYS A 110 -0.09 -8.39 -5.87
C LYS A 110 -0.09 -9.43 -4.77
N LEU A 111 -0.96 -9.26 -3.78
CA LEU A 111 -1.10 -10.19 -2.67
C LEU A 111 -2.29 -11.12 -2.89
N PRO A 112 -2.14 -12.41 -2.59
CA PRO A 112 -3.24 -13.36 -2.68
C PRO A 112 -4.25 -13.17 -1.53
N ILE A 113 -5.45 -13.72 -1.73
CA ILE A 113 -6.34 -14.03 -0.62
C ILE A 113 -5.72 -15.21 0.12
N ASN A 114 -5.21 -14.97 1.32
CA ASN A 114 -4.58 -15.99 2.14
C ASN A 114 -5.14 -15.96 3.56
N PRO A 115 -5.88 -17.00 4.00
CA PRO A 115 -6.42 -17.09 5.35
C PRO A 115 -5.36 -17.08 6.45
N GLU A 116 -4.14 -17.55 6.15
CA GLU A 116 -3.04 -17.56 7.12
C GLU A 116 -2.60 -16.14 7.48
N ILE A 117 -2.55 -15.22 6.49
CA ILE A 117 -2.24 -13.80 6.76
C ILE A 117 -3.28 -13.22 7.74
N ALA A 118 -4.57 -13.45 7.47
CA ALA A 118 -5.64 -12.97 8.32
C ALA A 118 -5.52 -13.53 9.75
N ALA A 119 -5.31 -14.84 9.89
CA ALA A 119 -5.17 -15.49 11.19
C ALA A 119 -3.97 -14.96 11.98
N ARG A 120 -2.83 -14.72 11.34
CA ARG A 120 -1.64 -14.14 12.00
C ARG A 120 -1.88 -12.68 12.41
N CYS A 121 -2.55 -11.90 11.58
CA CYS A 121 -2.93 -10.53 11.95
C CYS A 121 -3.85 -10.53 13.19
N ASP A 122 -4.85 -11.41 13.23
CA ASP A 122 -5.77 -11.53 14.37
C ASP A 122 -5.06 -11.94 15.66
N ASN A 123 -3.99 -12.73 15.54
CA ASN A 123 -3.17 -13.16 16.68
C ASN A 123 -2.08 -12.14 17.09
N GLY A 124 -1.92 -11.04 16.35
CA GLY A 124 -0.83 -10.08 16.56
C GLY A 124 0.55 -10.60 16.14
N GLU A 125 0.58 -11.56 15.21
CA GLU A 125 1.80 -12.22 14.70
C GLU A 125 2.10 -11.84 13.24
N ALA A 126 1.59 -10.71 12.77
CA ALA A 126 1.74 -10.27 11.37
C ALA A 126 3.22 -10.19 10.93
N GLU A 127 4.10 -9.76 11.83
CA GLU A 127 5.54 -9.63 11.59
C GLU A 127 6.25 -10.98 11.36
N SER A 128 5.68 -12.08 11.86
CA SER A 128 6.24 -13.43 11.71
C SER A 128 5.88 -14.08 10.37
N TYR A 129 5.08 -13.41 9.54
CA TYR A 129 4.67 -13.95 8.26
C TYR A 129 5.71 -13.66 7.17
N GLU A 130 6.32 -14.71 6.66
CA GLU A 130 7.26 -14.64 5.54
C GLU A 130 6.51 -14.79 4.21
N GLY A 131 6.35 -13.69 3.48
CA GLY A 131 5.71 -13.67 2.16
C GLY A 131 6.54 -12.90 1.15
N GLU A 132 6.83 -13.50 0.02
CA GLU A 132 7.69 -12.90 -1.03
C GLU A 132 6.98 -11.84 -1.89
N TRP A 133 5.67 -11.65 -1.72
CA TRP A 133 4.87 -10.78 -2.61
C TRP A 133 5.24 -9.29 -2.52
N LEU A 134 5.81 -8.87 -1.39
CA LEU A 134 6.25 -7.49 -1.16
C LEU A 134 7.73 -7.27 -1.46
N ASN A 135 8.50 -8.30 -1.81
CA ASN A 135 9.93 -8.18 -2.11
C ASN A 135 10.24 -7.09 -3.14
N PRO A 136 9.48 -6.93 -4.26
CA PRO A 136 9.74 -5.84 -5.19
C PRO A 136 9.61 -4.44 -4.57
N MET A 137 8.72 -4.29 -3.59
CA MET A 137 8.56 -3.02 -2.85
C MET A 137 9.72 -2.83 -1.87
N ILE A 138 10.11 -3.86 -1.15
CA ILE A 138 11.24 -3.84 -0.21
C ILE A 138 12.51 -3.48 -0.95
N ASP A 139 12.83 -4.20 -2.05
CA ASP A 139 14.01 -3.94 -2.88
C ASP A 139 14.05 -2.51 -3.46
N PHE A 140 12.89 -1.89 -3.65
CA PHE A 140 12.80 -0.52 -4.10
C PHE A 140 13.02 0.47 -2.97
N LEU A 141 12.41 0.24 -1.80
CA LEU A 141 12.54 1.11 -0.63
C LEU A 141 13.97 1.16 -0.10
N GLU A 142 14.70 0.04 -0.15
CA GLU A 142 16.11 -0.03 0.27
C GLU A 142 17.07 0.78 -0.63
N LYS A 143 16.62 1.26 -1.78
CA LYS A 143 17.43 2.00 -2.76
C LYS A 143 17.20 3.50 -2.74
N ILE A 144 16.19 3.95 -2.05
CA ILE A 144 15.86 5.37 -1.90
C ILE A 144 16.27 5.88 -0.53
#